data_7212eb6aad360a78e5d586cd3498a10e
#
_entry.id   7212eb6aad360a78e5d586cd3498a10e
#
_cell.length_a   1.000
_cell.length_b   1.000
_cell.length_c   1.000
_cell.angle_alpha   90.00
_cell.angle_beta   90.00
_cell.angle_gamma   90.00
#
_symmetry.space_group_name_H-M   'P 1'
#
loop_
_entity.id
_entity.type
_entity.pdbx_description
1 polymer ?
#
loop_
_entity_poly.entity_id
_entity_poly.type
_entity_poly.pdbx_seq_one_letter_code
_entity_poly.pdbx_strand_id
1 'polypeptide(L)'
;MNTYLFYDLETTGLNKAFDQILQFAAIRTDIRFNEIERHEFYVKLRPDIIPSPQASVTHRISIAKSMQQGICEFEAVQKIHKLINQPNTISIGYNNLKFDDEFLRFCFYRNLLAPYTHQYKNSCRRMDLLPIVTMFFLYKNDVFKWANSDGKICAIMYVMKRIEIKDHV
;
A
#
# COMPACT_ATOMS: atom_id res chain seq x y z
N MET A 1 -13.34 18.70 0.75
CA MET A 1 -13.87 17.63 1.63
C MET A 1 -12.76 16.63 1.82
N ASN A 2 -12.53 16.14 3.05
CA ASN A 2 -11.49 15.14 3.29
C ASN A 2 -11.90 13.79 2.71
N THR A 3 -10.92 13.05 2.18
CA THR A 3 -11.08 11.67 1.72
C THR A 3 -10.03 10.78 2.35
N TYR A 4 -10.34 9.51 2.50
CA TYR A 4 -9.39 8.49 2.91
C TYR A 4 -8.94 7.70 1.69
N LEU A 5 -7.64 7.48 1.54
CA LEU A 5 -7.07 6.60 0.53
C LEU A 5 -6.38 5.43 1.23
N PHE A 6 -7.06 4.30 1.29
CA PHE A 6 -6.46 3.05 1.75
C PHE A 6 -5.63 2.49 0.63
N TYR A 7 -4.38 2.12 0.90
CA TYR A 7 -3.50 1.57 -0.13
C TYR A 7 -2.53 0.53 0.42
N ASP A 8 -2.07 -0.33 -0.47
CA ASP A 8 -1.09 -1.37 -0.20
C ASP A 8 -0.20 -1.59 -1.43
N LEU A 9 1.02 -2.08 -1.20
CA LEU A 9 2.02 -2.35 -2.24
C LEU A 9 2.49 -3.79 -2.17
N GLU A 10 2.60 -4.44 -3.34
CA GLU A 10 3.42 -5.63 -3.48
C GLU A 10 4.70 -5.29 -4.23
N THR A 11 5.85 -5.80 -3.76
CA THR A 11 7.16 -5.36 -4.22
C THR A 11 8.07 -6.55 -4.57
N THR A 12 9.11 -6.30 -5.36
CA THR A 12 10.09 -7.34 -5.73
C THR A 12 10.98 -7.80 -4.57
N GLY A 13 11.00 -7.04 -3.47
CA GLY A 13 11.81 -7.31 -2.29
C GLY A 13 11.68 -6.23 -1.23
N LEU A 14 12.59 -6.20 -0.28
CA LEU A 14 12.55 -5.30 0.89
C LEU A 14 13.42 -4.05 0.76
N ASN A 15 14.23 -3.97 -0.29
CA ASN A 15 15.12 -2.83 -0.51
C ASN A 15 14.38 -1.67 -1.16
N LYS A 16 13.92 -0.73 -0.36
CA LYS A 16 13.10 0.42 -0.78
C LYS A 16 13.76 1.31 -1.83
N ALA A 17 15.10 1.36 -1.84
CA ALA A 17 15.85 2.20 -2.77
C ALA A 17 15.99 1.57 -4.17
N PHE A 18 16.07 0.24 -4.26
CA PHE A 18 16.41 -0.45 -5.51
C PHE A 18 15.32 -1.41 -5.99
N ASP A 19 14.57 -2.02 -5.09
CA ASP A 19 13.46 -2.89 -5.48
C ASP A 19 12.31 -2.11 -6.14
N GLN A 20 11.45 -2.84 -6.85
CA GLN A 20 10.37 -2.30 -7.65
C GLN A 20 9.00 -2.64 -7.06
N ILE A 21 8.02 -1.76 -7.24
CA ILE A 21 6.60 -2.06 -7.01
C ILE A 21 6.13 -3.01 -8.11
N LEU A 22 5.49 -4.12 -7.75
CA LEU A 22 4.85 -5.06 -8.68
C LEU A 22 3.35 -4.89 -8.79
N GLN A 23 2.69 -4.48 -7.69
CA GLN A 23 1.26 -4.20 -7.67
C GLN A 23 1.02 -3.00 -6.75
N PHE A 24 0.07 -2.20 -7.15
CA PHE A 24 -0.54 -1.16 -6.33
C PHE A 24 -2.03 -1.42 -6.25
N ALA A 25 -2.57 -1.42 -5.04
CA ALA A 25 -4.00 -1.47 -4.79
C ALA A 25 -4.41 -0.31 -3.89
N ALA A 26 -5.51 0.36 -4.22
CA ALA A 26 -6.04 1.45 -3.40
C ALA A 26 -7.55 1.60 -3.53
N ILE A 27 -8.18 2.02 -2.43
CA ILE A 27 -9.59 2.39 -2.37
C ILE A 27 -9.68 3.78 -1.75
N ARG A 28 -10.34 4.69 -2.44
CA ARG A 28 -10.68 6.00 -1.90
C ARG A 28 -12.09 5.99 -1.36
N THR A 29 -12.27 6.53 -0.17
CA THR A 29 -13.58 6.68 0.46
C THR A 29 -13.84 8.13 0.88
N ASP A 30 -15.11 8.44 1.12
CA ASP A 30 -15.51 9.65 1.84
C ASP A 30 -15.26 9.49 3.36
N ILE A 31 -15.61 10.52 4.15
CA ILE A 31 -15.46 10.50 5.62
C ILE A 31 -16.42 9.51 6.31
N ARG A 32 -17.40 8.95 5.60
CA ARG A 32 -18.35 7.94 6.08
C ARG A 32 -17.96 6.53 5.64
N PHE A 33 -16.79 6.41 5.01
CA PHE A 33 -16.25 5.16 4.43
C PHE A 33 -17.06 4.60 3.25
N ASN A 34 -17.85 5.43 2.56
CA ASN A 34 -18.43 5.05 1.28
C ASN A 34 -17.34 5.08 0.21
N GLU A 35 -17.24 4.02 -0.58
CA GLU A 35 -16.25 3.93 -1.66
C GLU A 35 -16.58 4.97 -2.74
N ILE A 36 -15.55 5.73 -3.16
CA ILE A 36 -15.61 6.73 -4.24
C ILE A 36 -14.95 6.19 -5.50
N GLU A 37 -13.78 5.58 -5.34
CA GLU A 37 -12.99 5.03 -6.45
C GLU A 37 -12.11 3.89 -5.96
N ARG A 38 -11.80 2.97 -6.87
CA ARG A 38 -10.92 1.82 -6.64
C ARG A 38 -9.89 1.75 -7.75
N HIS A 39 -8.65 1.48 -7.37
CA HIS A 39 -7.53 1.32 -8.28
C HIS A 39 -6.79 0.04 -7.95
N GLU A 40 -6.53 -0.77 -8.96
CA GLU A 40 -5.65 -1.92 -8.87
C GLU A 40 -4.94 -2.06 -10.21
N PHE A 41 -3.62 -2.18 -10.18
CA PHE A 41 -2.83 -2.45 -11.38
C PHE A 41 -1.49 -3.08 -11.05
N TYR A 42 -0.99 -3.88 -12.01
CA TYR A 42 0.35 -4.45 -11.98
C TYR A 42 1.33 -3.49 -12.63
N VAL A 43 2.58 -3.54 -12.14
CA VAL A 43 3.71 -2.81 -12.72
C VAL A 43 4.59 -3.80 -13.45
N LYS A 44 4.91 -3.51 -14.70
CA LYS A 44 5.77 -4.35 -15.53
C LYS A 44 7.18 -4.42 -14.92
N LEU A 45 7.67 -5.64 -14.69
CA LEU A 45 8.99 -5.86 -14.13
C LEU A 45 10.06 -5.29 -15.07
N ARG A 46 10.97 -4.50 -14.52
CA ARG A 46 12.11 -3.96 -15.23
C ARG A 46 13.17 -5.06 -15.47
N PRO A 47 13.90 -5.03 -16.59
CA PRO A 47 14.86 -6.06 -16.92
C PRO A 47 16.10 -6.10 -16.00
N ASP A 48 16.37 -5.01 -15.28
CA ASP A 48 17.48 -4.87 -14.33
C ASP A 48 17.12 -5.31 -12.90
N ILE A 49 15.87 -5.72 -12.65
CA ILE A 49 15.37 -6.12 -11.32
C ILE A 49 15.18 -7.64 -11.28
N ILE A 50 15.78 -8.26 -10.28
CA ILE A 50 15.59 -9.68 -9.98
C ILE A 50 14.73 -9.78 -8.72
N PRO A 51 13.47 -10.25 -8.83
CA PRO A 51 12.60 -10.38 -7.66
C PRO A 51 13.16 -11.37 -6.64
N SER A 52 13.04 -11.02 -5.37
CA SER A 52 13.37 -11.92 -4.27
C SER A 52 12.44 -13.14 -4.29
N PRO A 53 12.96 -14.38 -4.19
CA PRO A 53 12.12 -15.57 -4.07
C PRO A 53 11.15 -15.49 -2.90
N GLN A 54 11.57 -14.93 -1.78
CA GLN A 54 10.74 -14.77 -0.59
C GLN A 54 9.58 -13.80 -0.83
N ALA A 55 9.79 -12.69 -1.52
CA ALA A 55 8.73 -11.77 -1.90
C ALA A 55 7.72 -12.48 -2.81
N SER A 56 8.20 -13.20 -3.84
CA SER A 56 7.34 -13.96 -4.77
C SER A 56 6.45 -15.01 -4.07
N VAL A 57 6.98 -15.67 -3.04
CA VAL A 57 6.18 -16.62 -2.22
C VAL A 57 5.14 -15.88 -1.38
N THR A 58 5.45 -14.69 -0.88
CA THR A 58 4.56 -13.90 -0.01
C THR A 58 3.35 -13.36 -0.78
N HIS A 59 3.57 -12.64 -1.87
CA HIS A 59 2.51 -11.99 -2.64
C HIS A 59 1.92 -12.87 -3.77
N ARG A 60 2.56 -14.00 -4.12
CA ARG A 60 2.11 -14.95 -5.15
C ARG A 60 1.89 -14.35 -6.55
N ILE A 61 2.42 -13.18 -6.83
CA ILE A 61 2.37 -12.56 -8.15
C ILE A 61 3.44 -13.20 -9.03
N SER A 62 3.04 -13.84 -10.12
CA SER A 62 3.99 -14.39 -11.07
C SER A 62 4.63 -13.28 -11.92
N ILE A 63 5.91 -13.44 -12.25
CA ILE A 63 6.61 -12.53 -13.16
C ILE A 63 5.89 -12.44 -14.51
N ALA A 64 5.39 -13.57 -15.01
CA ALA A 64 4.61 -13.62 -16.25
C ALA A 64 3.38 -12.70 -16.20
N LYS A 65 2.64 -12.68 -15.08
CA LYS A 65 1.48 -11.81 -14.89
C LYS A 65 1.89 -10.34 -14.90
N SER A 66 2.95 -9.97 -14.16
CA SER A 66 3.52 -8.63 -14.17
C SER A 66 3.93 -8.18 -15.57
N MET A 67 4.57 -9.05 -16.34
CA MET A 67 5.03 -8.74 -17.71
C MET A 67 3.90 -8.59 -18.72
N GLN A 68 2.82 -9.38 -18.60
CA GLN A 68 1.70 -9.38 -19.55
C GLN A 68 0.66 -8.29 -19.24
N GLN A 69 0.38 -8.03 -17.97
CA GLN A 69 -0.71 -7.14 -17.54
C GLN A 69 -0.22 -5.82 -16.94
N GLY A 70 1.09 -5.75 -16.62
CA GLY A 70 1.67 -4.58 -15.98
C GLY A 70 1.87 -3.41 -16.94
N ILE A 71 1.63 -2.20 -16.42
CA ILE A 71 2.02 -0.95 -17.04
C ILE A 71 3.47 -0.61 -16.72
N CYS A 72 4.13 0.26 -17.48
CA CYS A 72 5.51 0.63 -17.18
C CYS A 72 5.63 1.36 -15.83
N GLU A 73 6.79 1.24 -15.15
CA GLU A 73 7.00 1.81 -13.81
C GLU A 73 6.74 3.32 -13.79
N PHE A 74 7.21 4.04 -14.80
CA PHE A 74 7.02 5.50 -14.89
C PHE A 74 5.53 5.88 -14.90
N GLU A 75 4.73 5.21 -15.72
CA GLU A 75 3.28 5.44 -15.79
C GLU A 75 2.59 5.08 -14.48
N ALA A 76 2.94 3.93 -13.90
CA ALA A 76 2.41 3.49 -12.62
C ALA A 76 2.69 4.50 -11.50
N VAL A 77 3.94 4.93 -11.39
CA VAL A 77 4.37 5.86 -10.35
C VAL A 77 3.74 7.25 -10.52
N GLN A 78 3.54 7.71 -11.76
CA GLN A 78 2.77 8.93 -12.02
C GLN A 78 1.30 8.82 -11.58
N LYS A 79 0.64 7.68 -11.87
CA LYS A 79 -0.73 7.43 -11.41
C LYS A 79 -0.82 7.42 -9.88
N ILE A 80 0.08 6.70 -9.22
CA ILE A 80 0.14 6.66 -7.75
C ILE A 80 0.37 8.06 -7.19
N HIS A 81 1.35 8.78 -7.72
CA HIS A 81 1.66 10.14 -7.26
C HIS A 81 0.46 11.08 -7.39
N LYS A 82 -0.28 11.00 -8.50
CA LYS A 82 -1.50 11.79 -8.69
C LYS A 82 -2.59 11.43 -7.68
N LEU A 83 -2.80 10.13 -7.44
CA LEU A 83 -3.81 9.66 -6.50
C LEU A 83 -3.52 10.10 -5.06
N ILE A 84 -2.30 9.87 -4.57
CA ILE A 84 -1.94 10.11 -3.17
C ILE A 84 -1.80 11.62 -2.85
N ASN A 85 -1.55 12.46 -3.87
CA ASN A 85 -1.40 13.90 -3.74
C ASN A 85 -2.68 14.70 -4.01
N GLN A 86 -3.82 14.06 -4.20
CA GLN A 86 -5.09 14.80 -4.31
C GLN A 86 -5.33 15.62 -3.04
N PRO A 87 -5.77 16.88 -3.15
CA PRO A 87 -6.00 17.75 -2.00
C PRO A 87 -6.93 17.11 -0.96
N ASN A 88 -6.62 17.33 0.32
CA ASN A 88 -7.40 16.81 1.45
C ASN A 88 -7.45 15.27 1.55
N THR A 89 -6.45 14.58 1.01
CA THR A 89 -6.32 13.11 1.13
C THR A 89 -5.60 12.74 2.41
N ILE A 90 -6.17 11.80 3.15
CA ILE A 90 -5.50 11.09 4.23
C ILE A 90 -5.16 9.69 3.71
N SER A 91 -3.89 9.44 3.42
CA SER A 91 -3.42 8.12 3.00
C SER A 91 -3.27 7.19 4.20
N ILE A 92 -3.83 5.99 4.08
CA ILE A 92 -3.94 5.02 5.17
C ILE A 92 -3.41 3.67 4.69
N GLY A 93 -2.58 3.05 5.51
CA GLY A 93 -2.11 1.70 5.30
C GLY A 93 -1.80 1.02 6.63
N TYR A 94 -1.32 -0.21 6.58
CA TYR A 94 -0.92 -0.97 7.75
C TYR A 94 0.59 -1.19 7.74
N ASN A 95 1.30 -0.69 8.75
CA ASN A 95 2.76 -0.62 8.80
C ASN A 95 3.37 0.16 7.61
N ASN A 96 2.54 0.99 6.97
CA ASN A 96 2.86 1.65 5.72
C ASN A 96 3.91 2.75 5.87
N LEU A 97 3.97 3.46 6.99
CA LEU A 97 4.95 4.55 7.19
C LEU A 97 6.39 4.06 7.15
N LYS A 98 6.64 2.82 7.55
CA LYS A 98 7.98 2.22 7.57
C LYS A 98 8.33 1.47 6.28
N PHE A 99 7.33 1.06 5.49
CA PHE A 99 7.53 0.24 4.31
C PHE A 99 6.97 0.90 3.04
N ASP A 100 5.67 0.90 2.85
CA ASP A 100 5.03 1.36 1.61
C ASP A 100 5.31 2.83 1.30
N ASP A 101 5.17 3.69 2.30
CA ASP A 101 5.38 5.12 2.16
C ASP A 101 6.84 5.44 1.78
N GLU A 102 7.79 4.75 2.41
CA GLU A 102 9.20 4.85 2.07
C GLU A 102 9.51 4.28 0.67
N PHE A 103 8.84 3.18 0.29
CA PHE A 103 8.93 2.64 -1.08
C PHE A 103 8.46 3.68 -2.11
N LEU A 104 7.28 4.27 -1.88
CA LEU A 104 6.75 5.33 -2.73
C LEU A 104 7.69 6.54 -2.79
N ARG A 105 8.26 6.94 -1.67
CA ARG A 105 9.22 8.05 -1.60
C ARG A 105 10.41 7.82 -2.53
N PHE A 106 11.03 6.64 -2.48
CA PHE A 106 12.15 6.29 -3.36
C PHE A 106 11.70 6.15 -4.83
N CYS A 107 10.52 5.57 -5.09
CA CYS A 107 9.96 5.48 -6.43
C CYS A 107 9.71 6.88 -7.03
N PHE A 108 9.13 7.80 -6.26
CA PHE A 108 8.92 9.17 -6.71
C PHE A 108 10.25 9.86 -7.02
N TYR A 109 11.23 9.74 -6.13
CA TYR A 109 12.55 10.32 -6.33
C TYR A 109 13.22 9.79 -7.62
N ARG A 110 13.25 8.46 -7.83
CA ARG A 110 13.82 7.85 -9.04
C ARG A 110 13.13 8.27 -10.33
N ASN A 111 11.84 8.58 -10.26
CA ASN A 111 11.05 9.03 -11.41
C ASN A 111 10.92 10.56 -11.50
N LEU A 112 11.78 11.32 -10.79
CA LEU A 112 11.84 12.79 -10.79
C LEU A 112 10.52 13.45 -10.37
N LEU A 113 9.76 12.80 -9.51
CA LEU A 113 8.56 13.34 -8.89
C LEU A 113 8.87 13.80 -7.46
N ALA A 114 8.09 14.75 -6.96
CA ALA A 114 8.25 15.28 -5.60
C ALA A 114 7.96 14.19 -4.55
N PRO A 115 8.98 13.75 -3.76
CA PRO A 115 8.85 12.54 -2.93
C PRO A 115 8.06 12.74 -1.63
N TYR A 116 7.81 13.98 -1.22
CA TYR A 116 7.22 14.29 0.10
C TYR A 116 5.88 15.02 0.03
N THR A 117 5.38 15.36 -1.15
CA THR A 117 4.18 16.20 -1.32
C THR A 117 2.97 15.61 -0.59
N HIS A 118 2.75 14.30 -0.69
CA HIS A 118 1.64 13.58 -0.06
C HIS A 118 1.69 13.59 1.48
N GLN A 119 2.79 13.99 2.07
CA GLN A 119 2.99 13.94 3.52
C GLN A 119 2.47 15.20 4.22
N TYR A 120 2.50 16.36 3.57
CA TYR A 120 2.20 17.64 4.23
C TYR A 120 1.57 18.70 3.33
N LYS A 121 1.66 18.56 1.99
CA LYS A 121 1.17 19.58 1.05
C LYS A 121 -0.33 19.40 0.76
N ASN A 122 -1.01 20.45 0.36
CA ASN A 122 -2.42 20.44 -0.04
C ASN A 122 -3.37 19.79 0.99
N SER A 123 -3.09 19.97 2.27
CA SER A 123 -3.83 19.34 3.38
C SER A 123 -3.79 17.79 3.35
N CYS A 124 -2.84 17.20 2.67
CA CYS A 124 -2.59 15.76 2.73
C CYS A 124 -2.03 15.35 4.09
N ARG A 125 -2.37 14.15 4.54
CA ARG A 125 -1.89 13.53 5.78
C ARG A 125 -1.68 12.05 5.57
N ARG A 126 -0.98 11.43 6.51
CA ARG A 126 -0.71 9.98 6.52
C ARG A 126 -1.18 9.37 7.83
N MET A 127 -1.65 8.14 7.76
CA MET A 127 -2.04 7.37 8.94
C MET A 127 -1.55 5.93 8.79
N ASP A 128 -0.90 5.43 9.84
CA ASP A 128 -0.53 4.03 9.96
C ASP A 128 -1.46 3.34 10.96
N LEU A 129 -2.12 2.29 10.51
CA LEU A 129 -3.08 1.55 11.35
C LEU A 129 -2.38 0.65 12.37
N LEU A 130 -1.14 0.21 12.12
CA LEU A 130 -0.46 -0.71 13.04
C LEU A 130 -0.32 -0.16 14.47
N PRO A 131 0.17 1.07 14.71
CA PRO A 131 0.24 1.62 16.06
C PRO A 131 -1.13 1.76 16.72
N ILE A 132 -2.14 2.19 15.96
CA ILE A 132 -3.52 2.39 16.46
C ILE A 132 -4.08 1.06 16.95
N VAL A 133 -3.97 0.05 16.11
CA VAL A 133 -4.46 -1.28 16.38
C VAL A 133 -3.70 -1.94 17.54
N THR A 134 -2.39 -1.75 17.60
CA THR A 134 -1.55 -2.22 18.73
C THR A 134 -2.00 -1.55 20.04
N MET A 135 -2.27 -0.26 20.02
CA MET A 135 -2.80 0.46 21.18
C MET A 135 -4.14 -0.14 21.65
N PHE A 136 -5.08 -0.37 20.74
CA PHE A 136 -6.36 -1.01 21.09
C PHE A 136 -6.18 -2.41 21.65
N PHE A 137 -5.26 -3.20 21.12
CA PHE A 137 -4.94 -4.52 21.62
C PHE A 137 -4.41 -4.46 23.07
N LEU A 138 -3.53 -3.52 23.38
CA LEU A 138 -2.93 -3.39 24.72
C LEU A 138 -3.94 -2.89 25.76
N TYR A 139 -4.86 -2.02 25.38
CA TYR A 139 -5.79 -1.37 26.33
C TYR A 139 -7.21 -1.94 26.32
N LYS A 140 -7.59 -2.75 25.33
CA LYS A 140 -8.92 -3.33 25.15
C LYS A 140 -8.84 -4.78 24.66
N ASN A 141 -8.01 -5.59 25.29
CA ASN A 141 -7.77 -6.98 24.94
C ASN A 141 -9.01 -7.89 25.09
N ASP A 142 -9.99 -7.46 25.85
CA ASP A 142 -11.30 -8.11 26.01
C ASP A 142 -12.17 -7.98 24.76
N VAL A 143 -12.04 -6.88 24.04
CA VAL A 143 -12.81 -6.58 22.82
C VAL A 143 -12.07 -7.05 21.57
N PHE A 144 -10.74 -6.87 21.51
CA PHE A 144 -9.88 -7.25 20.39
C PHE A 144 -9.12 -8.54 20.71
N LYS A 145 -9.71 -9.68 20.41
CA LYS A 145 -9.00 -10.95 20.47
C LYS A 145 -8.13 -11.13 19.23
N TRP A 146 -6.84 -10.88 19.42
CA TRP A 146 -5.83 -11.15 18.40
C TRP A 146 -5.18 -12.46 18.74
N ALA A 147 -5.29 -13.45 17.95
CA ALA A 147 -4.28 -14.47 17.94
C ALA A 147 -4.42 -15.40 16.77
N ASN A 148 -3.42 -15.41 15.93
CA ASN A 148 -2.91 -16.67 15.46
C ASN A 148 -1.95 -17.21 16.54
N SER A 149 -1.73 -18.53 16.51
CA SER A 149 -0.78 -19.27 17.33
C SER A 149 0.63 -18.66 17.45
N ASP A 150 1.01 -17.76 16.54
CA ASP A 150 2.33 -17.17 16.42
C ASP A 150 2.45 -15.76 17.01
N GLY A 151 1.42 -15.26 17.70
CA GLY A 151 1.43 -13.92 18.30
C GLY A 151 1.49 -12.75 17.32
N LYS A 152 1.33 -13.01 16.02
CA LYS A 152 1.28 -11.97 14.99
C LYS A 152 -0.11 -11.36 14.89
N ILE A 153 -0.16 -10.05 14.87
CA ILE A 153 -1.39 -9.27 14.80
C ILE A 153 -2.05 -9.46 13.42
N CYS A 154 -3.10 -10.28 13.33
CA CYS A 154 -3.87 -10.53 12.12
C CYS A 154 -4.91 -9.45 11.80
N ALA A 155 -4.62 -8.18 12.11
CA ALA A 155 -5.55 -7.08 11.86
C ALA A 155 -5.81 -6.82 10.39
N ILE A 156 -4.82 -7.03 9.54
CA ILE A 156 -4.93 -6.78 8.10
C ILE A 156 -6.08 -7.56 7.49
N MET A 157 -6.19 -8.85 7.80
CA MET A 157 -7.23 -9.69 7.20
C MET A 157 -8.65 -9.31 7.57
N TYR A 158 -8.87 -8.71 8.74
CA TYR A 158 -10.22 -8.34 9.17
C TYR A 158 -10.67 -6.99 8.58
N VAL A 159 -9.79 -6.02 8.54
CA VAL A 159 -10.08 -4.70 7.93
C VAL A 159 -10.12 -4.84 6.40
N MET A 160 -9.18 -5.55 5.81
CA MET A 160 -9.15 -5.78 4.36
C MET A 160 -10.27 -6.71 3.86
N LYS A 161 -10.67 -7.74 4.61
CA LYS A 161 -11.87 -8.55 4.28
C LYS A 161 -13.16 -7.75 4.29
N ARG A 162 -13.25 -6.73 5.13
CA ARG A 162 -14.44 -5.87 5.16
C ARG A 162 -14.45 -4.81 4.06
N ILE A 163 -13.27 -4.44 3.56
CA ILE A 163 -13.11 -3.54 2.42
C ILE A 163 -13.17 -4.33 1.09
N GLU A 164 -13.35 -5.67 1.14
CA GLU A 164 -13.43 -6.56 -0.04
C GLU A 164 -12.31 -6.35 -1.06
N ILE A 165 -11.09 -6.12 -0.61
CA ILE A 165 -9.92 -6.43 -1.43
C ILE A 165 -9.85 -7.96 -1.41
N LYS A 166 -10.63 -8.60 -2.27
CA LYS A 166 -10.65 -10.05 -2.40
C LYS A 166 -9.28 -10.49 -2.90
N ASP A 167 -8.61 -11.30 -2.05
CA ASP A 167 -7.61 -12.21 -2.54
C ASP A 167 -8.28 -13.06 -3.64
N HIS A 168 -8.01 -12.76 -4.88
CA HIS A 168 -8.28 -13.68 -5.95
C HIS A 168 -7.21 -14.79 -5.86
N VAL A 169 -7.59 -15.88 -5.18
CA VAL A 169 -6.93 -17.18 -5.26
C VAL A 169 -7.00 -17.68 -6.69
#